data_84807280dc77003b8768be842f927d42
#
_entry.id   84807280dc77003b8768be842f927d42
#
_cell.length_a   1.000
_cell.length_b   1.000
_cell.length_c   1.000
_cell.angle_alpha   90.00
_cell.angle_beta   90.00
_cell.angle_gamma   90.00
#
_symmetry.space_group_name_H-M   'P 1'
#
loop_
_entity.id
_entity.type
_entity.pdbx_description
1 polymer ?
#
loop_
_entity_poly.entity_id
_entity_poly.type
_entity_poly.pdbx_seq_one_letter_code
_entity_poly.pdbx_strand_id
1 'polypeptide(L)'
;MKKIIILISLYCSVLITTAQNVALNIDGSAPDNSSMLDIKSTTKGLLIPRMTQVQRTAIASPATGLLLFQTDLTKGFYYYDGAAWVFIGNSAAGWSTTGNTGTTPGTNFIGTTDAKDLKIKVNNTVAGSIETSGNIFLGLNAGIVNTGANNVGIGGNTLTNNTTGAQNTAIGKFSMEASTTGSNNTAVGEEALQNITTGSGNTAIGYKSMELQTSTSDNTAVGFQSLMSNVSGFSNTAVGKSALEDNTNGFANAAFGNDALANNTTGGWNTAIGSAALFSNTTGTSNVGIGSGALYSNTTGFSNTSIGNSSLGINTTGDSNCAMGAFALSLNTTGTNNTAIGSSTLSFNFTGSSNVAVGSNALRMNTASNNTAIGFESMESNSSGTLNTAVGYRSLEDNTTGSNNTAMGENALANNTTASNNTALGSGALKVNTTGIKNTAIGTSTLTANITGSENTAIGFNALAANTSSTGNVAVG
;
A
#
# COMPACT_ATOMS: atom_id res chain seq x y z
N MET A 1 -82.11 15.18 108.39
CA MET A 1 -80.97 15.83 107.80
C MET A 1 -79.94 14.68 107.47
N LYS A 2 -79.97 14.16 106.27
CA LYS A 2 -78.98 13.09 105.87
C LYS A 2 -77.94 13.81 104.91
N LYS A 3 -76.71 13.81 105.30
CA LYS A 3 -75.59 14.20 104.43
C LYS A 3 -75.18 13.06 103.59
N ILE A 4 -75.26 13.24 102.28
CA ILE A 4 -74.73 12.30 101.31
C ILE A 4 -73.26 12.69 101.02
N ILE A 5 -72.34 11.82 101.31
CA ILE A 5 -70.91 11.96 100.93
C ILE A 5 -70.69 11.27 99.58
N ILE A 6 -70.40 12.05 98.58
CA ILE A 6 -70.01 11.52 97.25
C ILE A 6 -68.50 11.25 97.22
N LEU A 7 -68.09 10.00 97.12
CA LEU A 7 -66.68 9.59 96.97
C LEU A 7 -66.35 9.68 95.53
N ILE A 8 -65.57 10.69 95.14
CA ILE A 8 -65.01 10.72 93.79
C ILE A 8 -63.71 9.92 93.76
N SER A 9 -63.76 8.75 93.18
CA SER A 9 -62.58 7.96 92.95
C SER A 9 -61.78 8.51 91.69
N LEU A 10 -60.61 9.12 91.96
CA LEU A 10 -59.72 9.56 90.92
C LEU A 10 -58.96 8.41 90.30
N TYR A 11 -59.43 7.92 89.12
CA TYR A 11 -58.72 6.99 88.36
C TYR A 11 -57.53 7.72 87.68
N CYS A 12 -56.30 7.53 88.19
CA CYS A 12 -55.09 7.90 87.53
C CYS A 12 -54.76 6.86 86.47
N SER A 13 -55.21 7.08 85.26
CA SER A 13 -54.77 6.29 84.13
C SER A 13 -53.34 6.75 83.76
N VAL A 14 -52.37 5.92 84.02
CA VAL A 14 -51.02 6.06 83.45
C VAL A 14 -51.15 5.81 81.99
N LEU A 15 -51.18 6.89 81.19
CA LEU A 15 -51.01 6.84 79.78
C LEU A 15 -49.54 6.49 79.51
N ILE A 16 -49.28 5.23 79.15
CA ILE A 16 -48.00 4.84 78.54
C ILE A 16 -48.04 5.45 77.14
N THR A 17 -47.47 6.62 76.94
CA THR A 17 -47.20 7.19 75.61
C THR A 17 -46.06 6.40 74.99
N THR A 18 -46.39 5.39 74.17
CA THR A 18 -45.38 4.91 73.17
C THR A 18 -45.01 6.07 72.32
N ALA A 19 -43.72 6.24 72.06
CA ALA A 19 -43.21 7.28 71.17
C ALA A 19 -43.87 7.13 69.80
N GLN A 20 -44.81 8.02 69.48
CA GLN A 20 -45.48 8.07 68.17
C GLN A 20 -44.58 8.79 67.19
N ASN A 21 -44.65 8.39 65.94
CA ASN A 21 -43.98 9.10 64.82
C ASN A 21 -44.43 10.57 64.82
N VAL A 22 -43.50 11.48 64.60
CA VAL A 22 -43.73 12.94 64.58
C VAL A 22 -43.81 13.43 63.14
N ALA A 23 -44.90 14.05 62.74
CA ALA A 23 -45.02 14.77 61.49
C ALA A 23 -44.90 16.29 61.74
N LEU A 24 -44.06 16.93 60.95
CA LEU A 24 -43.98 18.41 60.83
C LEU A 24 -44.45 18.81 59.43
N ASN A 25 -45.75 19.09 59.32
CA ASN A 25 -46.37 19.51 58.07
C ASN A 25 -47.41 20.58 58.29
N ILE A 26 -47.89 21.23 57.26
CA ILE A 26 -48.96 22.25 57.31
C ILE A 26 -50.32 21.68 56.86
N ASP A 27 -50.41 20.47 56.32
CA ASP A 27 -51.61 19.84 55.77
C ASP A 27 -52.28 18.89 56.79
N GLY A 28 -51.68 18.67 57.97
CA GLY A 28 -52.21 17.80 59.00
C GLY A 28 -52.15 16.32 58.67
N SER A 29 -51.43 15.91 57.62
CA SER A 29 -51.27 14.49 57.28
C SER A 29 -50.50 13.72 58.32
N ALA A 30 -50.89 12.42 58.54
CA ALA A 30 -50.13 11.53 59.39
C ALA A 30 -48.70 11.31 58.89
N PRO A 31 -47.71 11.08 59.78
CA PRO A 31 -46.36 10.75 59.35
C PRO A 31 -46.34 9.40 58.60
N ASP A 32 -45.36 9.25 57.70
CA ASP A 32 -45.10 7.96 57.05
C ASP A 32 -44.82 6.88 58.11
N ASN A 33 -45.44 5.70 57.98
CA ASN A 33 -45.34 4.63 58.98
C ASN A 33 -43.91 4.09 59.18
N SER A 34 -43.01 4.36 58.24
CA SER A 34 -41.58 3.98 58.28
C SER A 34 -40.67 5.02 58.90
N SER A 35 -41.20 6.23 59.25
CA SER A 35 -40.43 7.33 59.78
C SER A 35 -40.75 7.63 61.23
N MET A 36 -39.74 7.95 62.04
CA MET A 36 -39.92 8.54 63.38
C MET A 36 -40.14 10.03 63.30
N LEU A 37 -39.65 10.68 62.28
CA LEU A 37 -39.83 12.10 61.97
C LEU A 37 -40.11 12.26 60.48
N ASP A 38 -41.28 12.75 60.12
CA ASP A 38 -41.69 13.05 58.74
C ASP A 38 -41.90 14.55 58.56
N ILE A 39 -41.12 15.19 57.71
CA ILE A 39 -41.16 16.64 57.43
C ILE A 39 -41.66 16.90 56.04
N LYS A 40 -42.88 17.42 55.91
CA LYS A 40 -43.50 17.75 54.62
C LYS A 40 -43.68 19.26 54.49
N SER A 41 -43.02 19.84 53.51
CA SER A 41 -43.19 21.25 53.16
C SER A 41 -42.88 21.46 51.67
N THR A 42 -43.67 22.31 51.00
CA THR A 42 -43.41 22.74 49.62
C THR A 42 -42.61 24.02 49.55
N THR A 43 -42.41 24.71 50.73
CA THR A 43 -41.77 26.05 50.76
C THR A 43 -40.63 26.15 51.78
N LYS A 44 -40.42 25.18 52.63
CA LYS A 44 -39.38 25.18 53.69
C LYS A 44 -38.65 23.85 53.72
N GLY A 45 -37.33 23.91 54.02
CA GLY A 45 -36.49 22.73 54.19
C GLY A 45 -36.11 22.45 55.61
N LEU A 46 -35.45 21.32 55.86
CA LEU A 46 -34.82 20.99 57.15
C LEU A 46 -33.46 21.65 57.25
N LEU A 47 -33.22 22.43 58.28
CA LEU A 47 -31.92 22.98 58.68
C LEU A 47 -31.33 22.11 59.78
N ILE A 48 -30.39 21.24 59.42
CA ILE A 48 -29.65 20.41 60.40
C ILE A 48 -28.54 21.25 61.06
N PRO A 49 -27.92 20.77 62.15
CA PRO A 49 -26.81 21.47 62.79
C PRO A 49 -25.73 21.91 61.81
N ARG A 50 -25.36 23.19 61.85
CA ARG A 50 -24.33 23.78 60.98
C ARG A 50 -23.13 24.19 61.81
N MET A 51 -21.92 23.77 61.40
CA MET A 51 -20.72 24.04 62.16
C MET A 51 -19.47 24.05 61.24
N THR A 52 -18.38 24.55 61.78
CA THR A 52 -17.08 24.49 61.08
C THR A 52 -16.46 23.08 61.19
N GLN A 53 -15.42 22.79 60.36
CA GLN A 53 -14.67 21.54 60.45
C GLN A 53 -14.11 21.34 61.87
N VAL A 54 -13.54 22.37 62.48
CA VAL A 54 -12.99 22.31 63.83
C VAL A 54 -14.07 21.92 64.85
N GLN A 55 -15.26 22.50 64.76
CA GLN A 55 -16.38 22.15 65.63
C GLN A 55 -16.89 20.73 65.42
N ARG A 56 -16.97 20.29 64.12
CA ARG A 56 -17.36 18.90 63.74
C ARG A 56 -16.40 17.86 64.33
N THR A 57 -15.08 18.13 64.20
CA THR A 57 -14.06 17.18 64.73
C THR A 57 -13.96 17.23 66.25
N ALA A 58 -14.44 18.27 66.92
CA ALA A 58 -14.48 18.41 68.39
C ALA A 58 -15.68 17.69 69.06
N ILE A 59 -16.61 17.14 68.27
CA ILE A 59 -17.74 16.35 68.84
C ILE A 59 -17.15 15.07 69.44
N ALA A 60 -17.25 14.96 70.77
CA ALA A 60 -16.78 13.80 71.50
C ALA A 60 -17.73 12.62 71.31
N SER A 61 -17.18 11.46 70.91
CA SER A 61 -17.96 10.21 70.71
C SER A 61 -19.20 10.37 69.82
N PRO A 62 -19.11 10.86 68.61
CA PRO A 62 -20.25 11.05 67.74
C PRO A 62 -20.95 9.70 67.46
N ALA A 63 -22.28 9.73 67.50
CA ALA A 63 -23.07 8.55 67.19
C ALA A 63 -22.99 8.17 65.69
N THR A 64 -22.94 6.92 65.36
CA THR A 64 -23.03 6.43 63.94
C THR A 64 -24.33 6.93 63.33
N GLY A 65 -24.27 7.52 62.13
CA GLY A 65 -25.39 8.11 61.42
C GLY A 65 -25.65 9.60 61.78
N LEU A 66 -24.86 10.22 62.71
CA LEU A 66 -25.02 11.63 63.05
C LEU A 66 -24.78 12.49 61.82
N LEU A 67 -25.76 13.32 61.43
CA LEU A 67 -25.80 14.15 60.25
C LEU A 67 -25.64 15.63 60.60
N LEU A 68 -24.77 16.32 59.89
CA LEU A 68 -24.58 17.78 60.03
C LEU A 68 -24.18 18.44 58.70
N PHE A 69 -24.20 19.77 58.65
CA PHE A 69 -23.70 20.59 57.53
C PHE A 69 -22.44 21.35 57.93
N GLN A 70 -21.32 21.09 57.30
CA GLN A 70 -20.09 21.86 57.51
C GLN A 70 -20.15 23.17 56.73
N THR A 71 -19.78 24.28 57.35
CA THR A 71 -19.92 25.63 56.81
C THR A 71 -18.64 26.21 56.21
N ASP A 72 -17.49 25.61 56.45
CA ASP A 72 -16.16 26.07 56.04
C ASP A 72 -15.41 24.98 55.22
N LEU A 73 -14.27 25.34 54.66
CA LEU A 73 -13.41 24.45 53.86
C LEU A 73 -14.24 23.65 52.80
N THR A 74 -14.37 22.37 52.97
CA THR A 74 -15.26 21.54 52.12
C THR A 74 -16.68 21.65 52.65
N LYS A 75 -17.43 22.64 52.20
CA LYS A 75 -18.83 22.89 52.62
C LYS A 75 -19.75 21.79 52.12
N GLY A 76 -20.64 21.29 52.99
CA GLY A 76 -21.63 20.29 52.59
C GLY A 76 -22.08 19.40 53.76
N PHE A 77 -22.88 18.42 53.44
CA PHE A 77 -23.38 17.47 54.42
C PHE A 77 -22.33 16.43 54.78
N TYR A 78 -22.22 16.12 56.05
CA TYR A 78 -21.38 15.05 56.60
C TYR A 78 -22.18 14.15 57.50
N TYR A 79 -21.90 12.86 57.45
CA TYR A 79 -22.39 11.89 58.45
C TYR A 79 -21.21 11.18 59.10
N TYR A 80 -21.42 10.70 60.33
CA TYR A 80 -20.43 9.88 61.00
C TYR A 80 -20.75 8.38 60.74
N ASP A 81 -19.83 7.63 60.17
CA ASP A 81 -20.01 6.23 59.77
C ASP A 81 -19.77 5.23 60.92
N GLY A 82 -19.34 5.74 62.09
CA GLY A 82 -18.92 4.94 63.26
C GLY A 82 -17.42 4.95 63.49
N ALA A 83 -16.63 5.37 62.47
CA ALA A 83 -15.17 5.48 62.53
C ALA A 83 -14.70 6.87 62.13
N ALA A 84 -15.33 7.48 61.13
CA ALA A 84 -14.92 8.77 60.55
C ALA A 84 -16.11 9.62 60.07
N TRP A 85 -15.89 10.91 59.85
CA TRP A 85 -16.85 11.82 59.23
C TRP A 85 -16.73 11.71 57.70
N VAL A 86 -17.79 11.22 57.07
CA VAL A 86 -17.89 11.02 55.61
C VAL A 86 -18.69 12.18 54.98
N PHE A 87 -18.14 12.78 53.96
CA PHE A 87 -18.79 13.84 53.20
C PHE A 87 -19.90 13.25 52.30
N ILE A 88 -21.13 13.76 52.48
CA ILE A 88 -22.24 13.44 51.56
C ILE A 88 -22.27 14.52 50.48
N GLY A 89 -21.41 14.36 49.52
CA GLY A 89 -21.37 15.21 48.34
C GLY A 89 -21.07 14.28 47.16
N ASN A 90 -21.30 14.78 45.99
CA ASN A 90 -20.67 14.14 44.85
C ASN A 90 -19.17 14.20 45.12
N SER A 91 -18.59 13.12 45.65
CA SER A 91 -17.14 12.97 45.53
C SER A 91 -16.91 13.01 44.02
N ALA A 92 -16.31 14.10 43.55
CA ALA A 92 -15.83 14.21 42.19
C ALA A 92 -14.70 13.16 41.96
N ALA A 93 -15.00 11.91 42.26
CA ALA A 93 -14.16 10.76 42.02
C ALA A 93 -14.36 10.22 40.60
N GLY A 94 -15.06 10.95 39.73
CA GLY A 94 -15.29 10.60 38.35
C GLY A 94 -14.79 11.66 37.38
N TRP A 95 -14.52 11.27 36.17
CA TRP A 95 -14.22 12.20 35.09
C TRP A 95 -15.52 12.95 34.71
N SER A 96 -15.50 14.30 34.77
CA SER A 96 -16.67 15.13 34.46
C SER A 96 -16.95 15.13 32.95
N THR A 97 -18.23 15.16 32.56
CA THR A 97 -18.65 15.31 31.16
C THR A 97 -18.25 16.65 30.53
N THR A 98 -17.97 17.64 31.38
CA THR A 98 -17.44 18.98 30.95
C THR A 98 -15.92 19.07 31.04
N GLY A 99 -15.26 17.96 31.42
CA GLY A 99 -13.82 17.93 31.69
C GLY A 99 -13.48 18.31 33.16
N ASN A 100 -12.28 18.03 33.58
CA ASN A 100 -11.77 18.32 34.92
C ASN A 100 -10.69 19.41 34.82
N THR A 101 -10.71 20.35 35.78
CA THR A 101 -9.67 21.37 35.97
C THR A 101 -8.76 21.02 37.13
N GLY A 102 -7.52 21.52 37.12
CA GLY A 102 -6.57 21.26 38.23
C GLY A 102 -6.05 19.83 38.26
N THR A 103 -6.06 19.14 37.12
CA THR A 103 -5.53 17.76 37.00
C THR A 103 -4.00 17.78 37.03
N THR A 104 -3.41 16.80 37.69
CA THR A 104 -1.96 16.57 37.75
C THR A 104 -1.65 15.29 37.00
N PRO A 105 -0.82 15.30 35.92
CA PRO A 105 -0.39 14.10 35.23
C PRO A 105 0.21 13.08 36.20
N GLY A 106 -0.15 11.79 36.00
CA GLY A 106 0.27 10.70 36.89
C GLY A 106 -0.59 10.50 38.14
N THR A 107 -1.37 11.50 38.55
CA THR A 107 -2.30 11.39 39.69
C THR A 107 -3.75 11.31 39.22
N ASN A 108 -4.10 12.06 38.20
CA ASN A 108 -5.43 12.09 37.62
C ASN A 108 -5.42 11.45 36.23
N PHE A 109 -6.16 10.39 36.01
CA PHE A 109 -6.22 9.65 34.76
C PHE A 109 -7.61 9.02 34.55
N ILE A 110 -7.92 8.68 33.30
CA ILE A 110 -9.01 7.78 32.94
C ILE A 110 -8.40 6.40 32.81
N GLY A 111 -8.78 5.46 33.68
CA GLY A 111 -8.20 4.13 33.64
C GLY A 111 -8.50 3.31 34.89
N THR A 112 -7.83 2.18 34.98
CA THR A 112 -7.92 1.25 36.11
C THR A 112 -6.63 1.30 36.91
N THR A 113 -6.71 1.05 38.23
CA THR A 113 -5.56 0.95 39.16
C THR A 113 -5.16 -0.50 39.43
N ASP A 114 -5.87 -1.44 38.88
CA ASP A 114 -5.64 -2.88 38.96
C ASP A 114 -5.38 -3.49 37.57
N ALA A 115 -5.02 -4.75 37.51
CA ALA A 115 -4.77 -5.45 36.24
C ALA A 115 -6.09 -5.83 35.51
N LYS A 116 -6.89 -4.81 35.18
CA LYS A 116 -8.15 -4.93 34.45
C LYS A 116 -8.18 -4.02 33.21
N ASP A 117 -8.89 -4.48 32.20
CA ASP A 117 -9.07 -3.73 30.97
C ASP A 117 -9.94 -2.48 31.16
N LEU A 118 -9.59 -1.40 30.51
CA LEU A 118 -10.47 -0.26 30.35
C LEU A 118 -11.45 -0.52 29.19
N LYS A 119 -12.77 -0.51 29.47
CA LYS A 119 -13.81 -0.65 28.44
C LYS A 119 -14.56 0.66 28.22
N ILE A 120 -14.72 1.06 26.95
CA ILE A 120 -15.49 2.20 26.48
C ILE A 120 -16.81 1.67 25.93
N LYS A 121 -17.95 2.27 26.37
CA LYS A 121 -19.29 1.82 25.96
C LYS A 121 -20.10 2.96 25.32
N VAL A 122 -20.88 2.61 24.31
CA VAL A 122 -21.91 3.45 23.71
C VAL A 122 -23.23 2.70 23.79
N ASN A 123 -24.29 3.29 24.36
CA ASN A 123 -25.59 2.64 24.54
C ASN A 123 -25.45 1.23 25.19
N ASN A 124 -24.63 1.14 26.26
CA ASN A 124 -24.28 -0.08 26.97
C ASN A 124 -23.59 -1.20 26.15
N THR A 125 -23.27 -0.97 24.89
CA THR A 125 -22.49 -1.87 24.02
C THR A 125 -21.03 -1.46 24.07
N VAL A 126 -20.10 -2.43 24.14
CA VAL A 126 -18.66 -2.14 24.07
C VAL A 126 -18.33 -1.56 22.70
N ALA A 127 -17.79 -0.36 22.71
CA ALA A 127 -17.34 0.38 21.54
C ALA A 127 -15.83 0.61 21.55
N GLY A 128 -15.12 0.11 22.56
CA GLY A 128 -13.66 0.16 22.62
C GLY A 128 -13.10 -0.45 23.89
N SER A 129 -11.81 -0.80 23.83
CA SER A 129 -11.04 -1.29 24.99
C SER A 129 -9.58 -0.95 24.87
N ILE A 130 -8.93 -0.78 26.01
CA ILE A 130 -7.47 -0.80 26.18
C ILE A 130 -7.22 -1.95 27.16
N GLU A 131 -6.49 -2.95 26.70
CA GLU A 131 -6.38 -4.24 27.38
C GLU A 131 -5.00 -4.47 27.97
N THR A 132 -4.96 -5.21 29.05
CA THR A 132 -3.71 -5.61 29.73
C THR A 132 -2.83 -6.52 28.86
N SER A 133 -3.41 -7.15 27.85
CA SER A 133 -2.71 -7.90 26.79
C SER A 133 -2.00 -7.02 25.76
N GLY A 134 -2.06 -5.69 25.89
CA GLY A 134 -1.47 -4.73 24.94
C GLY A 134 -2.38 -4.41 23.76
N ASN A 135 -3.64 -4.86 23.75
CA ASN A 135 -4.57 -4.56 22.67
C ASN A 135 -5.22 -3.18 22.86
N ILE A 136 -5.47 -2.50 21.73
CA ILE A 136 -6.25 -1.26 21.66
C ILE A 136 -7.34 -1.44 20.59
N PHE A 137 -8.61 -1.43 21.00
CA PHE A 137 -9.75 -1.50 20.11
C PHE A 137 -10.64 -0.26 20.25
N LEU A 138 -11.01 0.39 19.14
CA LEU A 138 -11.92 1.52 19.09
C LEU A 138 -12.87 1.37 17.89
N GLY A 139 -14.12 1.03 18.14
CA GLY A 139 -15.17 0.80 17.16
C GLY A 139 -16.12 -0.30 17.58
N LEU A 140 -17.35 -0.29 17.07
CA LEU A 140 -18.31 -1.36 17.33
C LEU A 140 -17.77 -2.67 16.75
N ASN A 141 -17.82 -3.75 17.54
CA ASN A 141 -17.32 -5.09 17.21
C ASN A 141 -15.82 -5.19 16.94
N ALA A 142 -15.03 -4.14 17.20
CA ALA A 142 -13.58 -4.22 17.04
C ALA A 142 -12.99 -5.23 18.04
N GLY A 143 -12.31 -6.27 17.53
CA GLY A 143 -11.64 -7.30 18.33
C GLY A 143 -12.57 -8.09 19.26
N ILE A 144 -13.84 -8.27 18.92
CA ILE A 144 -14.87 -8.81 19.84
C ILE A 144 -14.57 -10.23 20.36
N VAL A 145 -13.86 -11.05 19.59
CA VAL A 145 -13.50 -12.44 20.00
C VAL A 145 -11.98 -12.59 20.19
N ASN A 146 -11.24 -11.49 20.18
CA ASN A 146 -9.79 -11.52 20.21
C ASN A 146 -9.23 -12.08 21.53
N THR A 147 -8.27 -13.00 21.41
CA THR A 147 -7.46 -13.51 22.53
C THR A 147 -5.96 -13.32 22.28
N GLY A 148 -5.57 -12.92 21.06
CA GLY A 148 -4.19 -12.56 20.72
C GLY A 148 -3.75 -11.25 21.37
N ALA A 149 -2.46 -11.01 21.49
CA ALA A 149 -1.89 -9.85 22.15
C ALA A 149 -1.33 -8.80 21.17
N ASN A 150 -1.18 -7.57 21.66
CA ASN A 150 -0.54 -6.47 20.93
C ASN A 150 -1.22 -6.12 19.59
N ASN A 151 -2.54 -6.21 19.52
CA ASN A 151 -3.31 -5.82 18.34
C ASN A 151 -3.86 -4.39 18.49
N VAL A 152 -3.92 -3.66 17.39
CA VAL A 152 -4.58 -2.35 17.29
C VAL A 152 -5.71 -2.47 16.27
N GLY A 153 -6.96 -2.25 16.69
CA GLY A 153 -8.15 -2.23 15.84
C GLY A 153 -8.92 -0.93 15.98
N ILE A 154 -8.93 -0.08 14.95
CA ILE A 154 -9.65 1.21 14.95
C ILE A 154 -10.62 1.25 13.78
N GLY A 155 -11.91 1.21 14.07
CA GLY A 155 -12.99 1.19 13.07
C GLY A 155 -14.02 0.10 13.39
N GLY A 156 -15.23 0.22 12.82
CA GLY A 156 -16.26 -0.79 12.99
C GLY A 156 -15.88 -2.11 12.33
N ASN A 157 -16.11 -3.22 13.02
CA ASN A 157 -15.80 -4.58 12.56
C ASN A 157 -14.33 -4.83 12.18
N THR A 158 -13.39 -4.10 12.77
CA THR A 158 -11.96 -4.41 12.61
C THR A 158 -11.59 -5.63 13.45
N LEU A 159 -10.79 -6.56 12.88
CA LEU A 159 -10.33 -7.75 13.60
C LEU A 159 -11.47 -8.54 14.29
N THR A 160 -12.69 -8.50 13.73
CA THR A 160 -13.89 -9.03 14.38
C THR A 160 -13.77 -10.53 14.69
N ASN A 161 -13.19 -11.30 13.77
CA ASN A 161 -13.03 -12.75 13.89
C ASN A 161 -11.64 -13.17 14.39
N ASN A 162 -10.77 -12.22 14.76
CA ASN A 162 -9.42 -12.55 15.22
C ASN A 162 -9.49 -13.34 16.53
N THR A 163 -8.93 -14.54 16.52
CA THR A 163 -8.90 -15.38 17.74
C THR A 163 -7.53 -15.29 18.41
N THR A 164 -6.48 -15.83 17.82
CA THR A 164 -5.15 -15.91 18.42
C THR A 164 -4.10 -15.07 17.69
N GLY A 165 -4.45 -14.45 16.55
CA GLY A 165 -3.55 -13.58 15.80
C GLY A 165 -3.05 -12.43 16.66
N ALA A 166 -1.74 -12.13 16.60
CA ALA A 166 -1.07 -11.15 17.43
C ALA A 166 -0.29 -10.13 16.59
N GLN A 167 -0.01 -8.97 17.20
CA GLN A 167 0.83 -7.93 16.58
C GLN A 167 0.25 -7.42 15.25
N ASN A 168 -1.08 -7.35 15.13
CA ASN A 168 -1.76 -6.81 13.96
C ASN A 168 -2.19 -5.36 14.21
N THR A 169 -2.09 -4.54 13.17
CA THR A 169 -2.63 -3.18 13.14
C THR A 169 -3.71 -3.09 12.06
N ALA A 170 -4.96 -2.86 12.45
CA ALA A 170 -6.12 -2.75 11.56
C ALA A 170 -6.81 -1.40 11.79
N ILE A 171 -6.77 -0.50 10.81
CA ILE A 171 -7.38 0.83 10.89
C ILE A 171 -8.28 1.04 9.68
N GLY A 172 -9.57 1.18 9.90
CA GLY A 172 -10.60 1.32 8.88
C GLY A 172 -11.72 0.31 9.08
N LYS A 173 -12.92 0.65 8.63
CA LYS A 173 -14.08 -0.25 8.72
C LYS A 173 -13.81 -1.55 7.94
N PHE A 174 -14.14 -2.70 8.52
CA PHE A 174 -13.92 -4.04 7.97
C PHE A 174 -12.45 -4.41 7.68
N SER A 175 -11.48 -3.60 8.13
CA SER A 175 -10.06 -3.94 7.99
C SER A 175 -9.76 -5.22 8.77
N MET A 176 -9.16 -6.23 8.13
CA MET A 176 -8.84 -7.55 8.68
C MET A 176 -10.04 -8.25 9.35
N GLU A 177 -11.26 -8.04 8.84
CA GLU A 177 -12.49 -8.59 9.44
C GLU A 177 -12.44 -10.11 9.62
N ALA A 178 -11.99 -10.85 8.60
CA ALA A 178 -11.95 -12.30 8.60
C ALA A 178 -10.71 -12.92 9.27
N SER A 179 -9.77 -12.10 9.77
CA SER A 179 -8.53 -12.61 10.40
C SER A 179 -8.86 -13.55 11.57
N THR A 180 -8.15 -14.68 11.64
CA THR A 180 -8.32 -15.64 12.74
C THR A 180 -7.03 -15.85 13.54
N THR A 181 -5.95 -16.26 12.88
CA THR A 181 -4.66 -16.59 13.51
C THR A 181 -3.48 -15.85 12.89
N GLY A 182 -3.70 -15.11 11.78
CA GLY A 182 -2.67 -14.32 11.11
C GLY A 182 -2.06 -13.27 12.04
N SER A 183 -0.74 -13.08 11.95
CA SER A 183 0.01 -12.20 12.84
C SER A 183 0.94 -11.26 12.07
N ASN A 184 1.38 -10.18 12.71
CA ASN A 184 2.30 -9.21 12.11
C ASN A 184 1.77 -8.55 10.83
N ASN A 185 0.46 -8.36 10.70
CA ASN A 185 -0.13 -7.70 9.55
C ASN A 185 -0.44 -6.23 9.86
N THR A 186 -0.26 -5.37 8.89
CA THR A 186 -0.66 -3.96 8.93
C THR A 186 -1.69 -3.69 7.86
N ALA A 187 -2.89 -3.28 8.25
CA ALA A 187 -3.99 -2.96 7.35
C ALA A 187 -4.56 -1.57 7.69
N VAL A 188 -4.42 -0.62 6.76
CA VAL A 188 -4.91 0.75 6.94
C VAL A 188 -5.77 1.14 5.73
N GLY A 189 -7.06 1.24 5.93
CA GLY A 189 -8.06 1.53 4.91
C GLY A 189 -9.33 0.72 5.11
N GLU A 190 -10.46 1.19 4.59
CA GLU A 190 -11.69 0.40 4.56
C GLU A 190 -11.48 -0.85 3.71
N GLU A 191 -11.87 -2.02 4.23
CA GLU A 191 -11.74 -3.34 3.59
C GLU A 191 -10.28 -3.75 3.24
N ALA A 192 -9.26 -3.08 3.84
CA ALA A 192 -7.87 -3.53 3.69
C ALA A 192 -7.67 -4.89 4.37
N LEU A 193 -7.10 -5.88 3.65
CA LEU A 193 -6.93 -7.27 4.10
C LEU A 193 -8.23 -7.89 4.66
N GLN A 194 -9.40 -7.52 4.14
CA GLN A 194 -10.68 -7.91 4.72
C GLN A 194 -10.79 -9.43 4.90
N ASN A 195 -10.44 -10.21 3.89
CA ASN A 195 -10.64 -11.66 3.86
C ASN A 195 -9.44 -12.48 4.37
N ILE A 196 -8.40 -11.85 4.89
CA ILE A 196 -7.24 -12.58 5.42
C ILE A 196 -7.65 -13.44 6.62
N THR A 197 -7.26 -14.71 6.63
CA THR A 197 -7.56 -15.63 7.73
C THR A 197 -6.32 -15.99 8.54
N THR A 198 -5.29 -16.55 7.90
CA THR A 198 -4.09 -17.08 8.53
C THR A 198 -2.79 -16.48 8.04
N GLY A 199 -2.81 -15.68 6.95
CA GLY A 199 -1.63 -15.02 6.39
C GLY A 199 -0.96 -14.07 7.38
N SER A 200 0.36 -13.97 7.31
CA SER A 200 1.17 -13.17 8.23
C SER A 200 2.19 -12.29 7.50
N GLY A 201 2.66 -11.23 8.14
CA GLY A 201 3.71 -10.37 7.58
C GLY A 201 3.25 -9.50 6.40
N ASN A 202 1.94 -9.26 6.24
CA ASN A 202 1.42 -8.45 5.13
C ASN A 202 1.24 -6.99 5.53
N THR A 203 1.51 -6.08 4.59
CA THR A 203 1.25 -4.64 4.73
C THR A 203 0.28 -4.18 3.65
N ALA A 204 -0.92 -3.76 4.02
CA ALA A 204 -1.96 -3.25 3.13
C ALA A 204 -2.39 -1.84 3.54
N ILE A 205 -2.14 -0.84 2.69
CA ILE A 205 -2.49 0.55 2.96
C ILE A 205 -3.29 1.10 1.76
N GLY A 206 -4.56 1.34 1.96
CA GLY A 206 -5.48 1.84 0.95
C GLY A 206 -6.83 1.13 0.98
N TYR A 207 -7.84 1.76 0.38
CA TYR A 207 -9.15 1.15 0.19
C TYR A 207 -9.03 -0.14 -0.62
N LYS A 208 -9.55 -1.27 -0.09
CA LYS A 208 -9.54 -2.60 -0.71
C LYS A 208 -8.15 -3.12 -1.09
N SER A 209 -7.12 -2.63 -0.45
CA SER A 209 -5.77 -3.18 -0.64
C SER A 209 -5.71 -4.61 -0.13
N MET A 210 -5.30 -5.58 -0.96
CA MET A 210 -5.28 -7.02 -0.66
C MET A 210 -6.64 -7.58 -0.14
N GLU A 211 -7.76 -7.08 -0.65
CA GLU A 211 -9.10 -7.45 -0.14
C GLU A 211 -9.34 -8.96 -0.15
N LEU A 212 -9.01 -9.64 -1.26
CA LEU A 212 -9.35 -11.07 -1.46
C LEU A 212 -8.29 -12.05 -0.94
N GLN A 213 -7.20 -11.58 -0.36
CA GLN A 213 -6.14 -12.44 0.17
C GLN A 213 -6.64 -13.22 1.40
N THR A 214 -6.35 -14.53 1.45
CA THR A 214 -6.83 -15.39 2.55
C THR A 214 -5.72 -15.91 3.46
N SER A 215 -4.67 -16.53 2.92
CA SER A 215 -3.68 -17.25 3.72
C SER A 215 -2.22 -16.96 3.39
N THR A 216 -1.96 -16.09 2.40
CA THR A 216 -0.60 -15.82 1.95
C THR A 216 0.10 -14.77 2.81
N SER A 217 1.42 -14.75 2.74
CA SER A 217 2.28 -13.95 3.60
C SER A 217 3.25 -13.09 2.80
N ASP A 218 3.87 -12.15 3.49
CA ASP A 218 4.98 -11.35 3.00
C ASP A 218 4.66 -10.50 1.76
N ASN A 219 3.41 -10.04 1.64
CA ASN A 219 3.00 -9.11 0.59
C ASN A 219 2.94 -7.67 1.12
N THR A 220 3.33 -6.73 0.28
CA THR A 220 3.20 -5.28 0.55
C THR A 220 2.34 -4.64 -0.54
N ALA A 221 1.24 -3.99 -0.16
CA ALA A 221 0.36 -3.27 -1.07
C ALA A 221 0.03 -1.88 -0.51
N VAL A 222 0.35 -0.85 -1.26
CA VAL A 222 0.10 0.55 -0.89
C VAL A 222 -0.58 1.26 -2.05
N GLY A 223 -1.85 1.57 -1.89
CA GLY A 223 -2.66 2.25 -2.90
C GLY A 223 -4.11 1.74 -2.95
N PHE A 224 -4.96 2.50 -3.61
CA PHE A 224 -6.34 2.11 -3.90
C PHE A 224 -6.35 0.83 -4.74
N GLN A 225 -7.00 -0.23 -4.25
CA GLN A 225 -7.13 -1.55 -4.91
C GLN A 225 -5.79 -2.21 -5.31
N SER A 226 -4.68 -1.84 -4.65
CA SER A 226 -3.40 -2.49 -4.89
C SER A 226 -3.46 -3.95 -4.43
N LEU A 227 -3.01 -4.87 -5.29
CA LEU A 227 -2.98 -6.32 -5.04
C LEU A 227 -4.35 -6.88 -4.60
N MET A 228 -5.46 -6.28 -5.09
CA MET A 228 -6.81 -6.55 -4.60
C MET A 228 -7.21 -8.01 -4.74
N SER A 229 -6.99 -8.61 -5.92
CA SER A 229 -7.43 -9.95 -6.29
C SER A 229 -6.48 -11.08 -5.87
N ASN A 230 -5.46 -10.79 -5.06
CA ASN A 230 -4.45 -11.80 -4.69
C ASN A 230 -5.06 -12.91 -3.82
N VAL A 231 -4.99 -14.14 -4.31
CA VAL A 231 -5.53 -15.31 -3.58
C VAL A 231 -4.40 -16.12 -2.95
N SER A 232 -3.39 -16.50 -3.73
CA SER A 232 -2.30 -17.35 -3.28
C SER A 232 -0.90 -16.82 -3.62
N GLY A 233 -0.80 -15.62 -4.22
CA GLY A 233 0.48 -14.97 -4.49
C GLY A 233 1.18 -14.50 -3.21
N PHE A 234 2.49 -14.66 -3.13
CA PHE A 234 3.31 -14.30 -1.98
C PHE A 234 4.53 -13.48 -2.39
N SER A 235 5.13 -12.76 -1.43
CA SER A 235 6.32 -11.93 -1.67
C SER A 235 6.15 -10.89 -2.77
N ASN A 236 4.95 -10.36 -2.98
CA ASN A 236 4.69 -9.30 -3.94
C ASN A 236 4.78 -7.92 -3.27
N THR A 237 5.30 -6.95 -4.01
CA THR A 237 5.28 -5.53 -3.62
C THR A 237 4.52 -4.73 -4.67
N ALA A 238 3.41 -4.12 -4.28
CA ALA A 238 2.54 -3.32 -5.13
C ALA A 238 2.37 -1.91 -4.54
N VAL A 239 2.89 -0.90 -5.20
CA VAL A 239 2.80 0.50 -4.75
C VAL A 239 2.23 1.36 -5.87
N GLY A 240 1.02 1.81 -5.70
CA GLY A 240 0.28 2.62 -6.67
C GLY A 240 -1.18 2.18 -6.75
N LYS A 241 -2.03 3.06 -7.29
CA LYS A 241 -3.42 2.70 -7.59
C LYS A 241 -3.43 1.51 -8.54
N SER A 242 -4.21 0.48 -8.25
CA SER A 242 -4.40 -0.71 -9.09
C SER A 242 -3.09 -1.42 -9.48
N ALA A 243 -1.99 -1.22 -8.72
CA ALA A 243 -0.78 -2.00 -8.95
C ALA A 243 -1.03 -3.46 -8.58
N LEU A 244 -0.73 -4.41 -9.50
CA LEU A 244 -1.01 -5.86 -9.35
C LEU A 244 -2.48 -6.17 -9.02
N GLU A 245 -3.43 -5.38 -9.50
CA GLU A 245 -4.85 -5.50 -9.10
C GLU A 245 -5.42 -6.90 -9.32
N ASP A 246 -5.21 -7.49 -10.51
CA ASP A 246 -5.75 -8.79 -10.91
C ASP A 246 -4.82 -9.98 -10.58
N ASN A 247 -3.76 -9.75 -9.81
CA ASN A 247 -2.85 -10.85 -9.44
C ASN A 247 -3.61 -11.90 -8.61
N THR A 248 -3.61 -13.14 -9.08
CA THR A 248 -4.26 -14.23 -8.34
C THR A 248 -3.23 -15.13 -7.64
N ASN A 249 -2.26 -15.65 -8.38
CA ASN A 249 -1.28 -16.60 -7.88
C ASN A 249 0.17 -16.18 -8.20
N GLY A 250 0.36 -15.02 -8.87
CA GLY A 250 1.69 -14.50 -9.19
C GLY A 250 2.48 -14.17 -7.91
N PHE A 251 3.79 -14.38 -7.93
CA PHE A 251 4.65 -14.27 -6.76
C PHE A 251 5.95 -13.54 -7.07
N ALA A 252 6.57 -12.99 -6.03
CA ALA A 252 7.84 -12.26 -6.13
C ALA A 252 7.84 -11.16 -7.21
N ASN A 253 6.72 -10.47 -7.40
CA ASN A 253 6.61 -9.34 -8.31
C ASN A 253 6.82 -8.01 -7.57
N ALA A 254 7.44 -7.05 -8.24
CA ALA A 254 7.64 -5.68 -7.76
C ALA A 254 6.98 -4.70 -8.73
N ALA A 255 5.87 -4.06 -8.32
CA ALA A 255 5.11 -3.12 -9.12
C ALA A 255 5.06 -1.75 -8.45
N PHE A 256 5.60 -0.73 -9.08
CA PHE A 256 5.63 0.65 -8.60
C PHE A 256 5.07 1.61 -9.66
N GLY A 257 3.87 2.06 -9.49
CA GLY A 257 3.19 2.99 -10.39
C GLY A 257 1.71 2.70 -10.52
N ASN A 258 0.95 3.68 -11.00
CA ASN A 258 -0.46 3.48 -11.34
C ASN A 258 -0.58 2.41 -12.42
N ASP A 259 -1.43 1.40 -12.21
CA ASP A 259 -1.70 0.29 -13.12
C ASP A 259 -0.45 -0.55 -13.51
N ALA A 260 0.64 -0.49 -12.71
CA ALA A 260 1.81 -1.34 -12.94
C ALA A 260 1.45 -2.80 -12.68
N LEU A 261 1.70 -3.71 -13.68
CA LEU A 261 1.33 -5.13 -13.63
C LEU A 261 -0.16 -5.38 -13.33
N ALA A 262 -1.06 -4.44 -13.67
CA ALA A 262 -2.46 -4.52 -13.25
C ALA A 262 -3.14 -5.84 -13.61
N ASN A 263 -2.95 -6.35 -14.81
CA ASN A 263 -3.60 -7.56 -15.32
C ASN A 263 -2.80 -8.86 -15.07
N ASN A 264 -1.75 -8.81 -14.24
CA ASN A 264 -0.98 -10.04 -13.95
C ASN A 264 -1.86 -11.05 -13.22
N THR A 265 -1.85 -12.30 -13.67
CA THR A 265 -2.63 -13.36 -13.01
C THR A 265 -1.73 -14.35 -12.26
N THR A 266 -0.79 -14.96 -12.98
CA THR A 266 0.09 -16.01 -12.43
C THR A 266 1.58 -15.75 -12.68
N GLY A 267 1.92 -14.71 -13.45
CA GLY A 267 3.31 -14.34 -13.72
C GLY A 267 4.09 -14.04 -12.44
N GLY A 268 5.32 -14.51 -12.36
CA GLY A 268 6.22 -14.28 -11.21
C GLY A 268 7.54 -13.65 -11.61
N TRP A 269 8.28 -13.11 -10.61
CA TRP A 269 9.59 -12.47 -10.77
C TRP A 269 9.60 -11.28 -11.73
N ASN A 270 8.50 -10.55 -11.88
CA ASN A 270 8.45 -9.36 -12.73
C ASN A 270 8.75 -8.10 -11.92
N THR A 271 9.47 -7.16 -12.54
CA THR A 271 9.70 -5.82 -12.01
C THR A 271 9.07 -4.80 -12.96
N ALA A 272 8.10 -4.05 -12.49
CA ALA A 272 7.42 -2.98 -13.24
C ALA A 272 7.53 -1.65 -12.47
N ILE A 273 8.21 -0.68 -13.05
CA ILE A 273 8.38 0.66 -12.45
C ILE A 273 7.95 1.72 -13.46
N GLY A 274 6.84 2.37 -13.18
CA GLY A 274 6.25 3.39 -14.04
C GLY A 274 4.76 3.17 -14.26
N SER A 275 4.05 4.21 -14.67
CA SER A 275 2.63 4.10 -15.00
C SER A 275 2.42 3.11 -16.13
N ALA A 276 1.53 2.15 -15.93
CA ALA A 276 1.17 1.09 -16.87
C ALA A 276 2.37 0.28 -17.41
N ALA A 277 3.47 0.17 -16.66
CA ALA A 277 4.54 -0.75 -16.98
C ALA A 277 4.04 -2.20 -16.84
N LEU A 278 4.28 -3.06 -17.85
CA LEU A 278 3.81 -4.46 -17.87
C LEU A 278 2.29 -4.61 -17.67
N PHE A 279 1.51 -3.60 -18.08
CA PHE A 279 0.07 -3.52 -17.81
C PHE A 279 -0.68 -4.79 -18.17
N SER A 280 -0.49 -5.31 -19.38
CA SER A 280 -1.24 -6.46 -19.92
C SER A 280 -0.61 -7.82 -19.60
N ASN A 281 0.46 -7.87 -18.78
CA ASN A 281 1.10 -9.14 -18.45
C ASN A 281 0.12 -10.07 -17.74
N THR A 282 -0.03 -11.29 -18.24
CA THR A 282 -0.90 -12.28 -17.59
C THR A 282 -0.10 -13.39 -16.92
N THR A 283 0.73 -14.09 -17.69
CA THR A 283 1.51 -15.24 -17.23
C THR A 283 3.01 -15.09 -17.48
N GLY A 284 3.43 -14.00 -18.15
CA GLY A 284 4.84 -13.72 -18.41
C GLY A 284 5.66 -13.62 -17.13
N THR A 285 6.88 -14.14 -17.14
CA THR A 285 7.75 -14.22 -15.97
C THR A 285 9.11 -13.57 -16.22
N SER A 286 9.77 -13.16 -15.14
CA SER A 286 11.15 -12.65 -15.19
C SER A 286 11.34 -11.44 -16.11
N ASN A 287 10.33 -10.59 -16.25
CA ASN A 287 10.40 -9.39 -17.05
C ASN A 287 10.76 -8.16 -16.19
N VAL A 288 11.54 -7.27 -16.75
CA VAL A 288 11.88 -5.96 -16.18
C VAL A 288 11.32 -4.88 -17.09
N GLY A 289 10.34 -4.13 -16.63
CA GLY A 289 9.76 -2.96 -17.32
C GLY A 289 9.94 -1.69 -16.50
N ILE A 290 10.80 -0.78 -16.94
CA ILE A 290 11.07 0.49 -16.26
C ILE A 290 10.80 1.65 -17.20
N GLY A 291 9.80 2.43 -16.91
CA GLY A 291 9.32 3.56 -17.72
C GLY A 291 7.82 3.49 -17.96
N SER A 292 7.20 4.62 -18.24
CA SER A 292 5.77 4.63 -18.60
C SER A 292 5.52 3.80 -19.84
N GLY A 293 4.58 2.84 -19.75
CA GLY A 293 4.23 1.94 -20.85
C GLY A 293 5.35 0.98 -21.31
N ALA A 294 6.40 0.77 -20.51
CA ALA A 294 7.41 -0.24 -20.81
C ALA A 294 6.77 -1.63 -20.75
N LEU A 295 6.94 -2.46 -21.82
CA LEU A 295 6.29 -3.77 -21.95
C LEU A 295 4.77 -3.74 -21.79
N TYR A 296 4.13 -2.64 -22.16
CA TYR A 296 2.69 -2.42 -21.91
C TYR A 296 1.80 -3.60 -22.34
N SER A 297 2.00 -4.14 -23.54
CA SER A 297 1.15 -5.19 -24.14
C SER A 297 1.67 -6.61 -23.91
N ASN A 298 2.73 -6.79 -23.12
CA ASN A 298 3.27 -8.13 -22.88
C ASN A 298 2.19 -9.02 -22.23
N THR A 299 1.96 -10.20 -22.77
CA THR A 299 0.99 -11.14 -22.21
C THR A 299 1.68 -12.34 -21.58
N THR A 300 2.44 -13.09 -22.38
CA THR A 300 3.10 -14.33 -21.97
C THR A 300 4.61 -14.29 -22.16
N GLY A 301 5.14 -13.26 -22.84
CA GLY A 301 6.59 -13.10 -23.06
C GLY A 301 7.36 -13.08 -21.73
N PHE A 302 8.53 -13.71 -21.71
CA PHE A 302 9.34 -13.85 -20.50
C PHE A 302 10.78 -13.38 -20.71
N SER A 303 11.49 -13.14 -19.62
CA SER A 303 12.91 -12.75 -19.63
C SER A 303 13.22 -11.51 -20.49
N ASN A 304 12.28 -10.58 -20.60
CA ASN A 304 12.50 -9.31 -21.31
C ASN A 304 13.00 -8.24 -20.36
N THR A 305 13.96 -7.44 -20.81
CA THR A 305 14.40 -6.21 -20.11
C THR A 305 14.04 -5.01 -20.97
N SER A 306 13.22 -4.12 -20.45
CA SER A 306 12.71 -2.93 -21.10
C SER A 306 12.92 -1.70 -20.23
N ILE A 307 13.75 -0.76 -20.65
CA ILE A 307 14.05 0.46 -19.89
C ILE A 307 13.86 1.68 -20.80
N GLY A 308 12.85 2.46 -20.53
CA GLY A 308 12.50 3.67 -21.29
C GLY A 308 11.01 3.77 -21.57
N ASN A 309 10.56 4.98 -21.89
CA ASN A 309 9.17 5.22 -22.26
C ASN A 309 8.78 4.37 -23.48
N SER A 310 7.72 3.58 -23.39
CA SER A 310 7.18 2.74 -24.44
C SER A 310 8.21 1.81 -25.12
N SER A 311 9.29 1.46 -24.43
CA SER A 311 10.20 0.42 -24.92
C SER A 311 9.49 -0.94 -24.86
N LEU A 312 9.65 -1.79 -25.91
CA LEU A 312 8.90 -3.05 -26.06
C LEU A 312 7.38 -2.88 -25.87
N GLY A 313 6.84 -1.71 -26.22
CA GLY A 313 5.48 -1.29 -25.85
C GLY A 313 4.38 -2.25 -26.33
N ILE A 314 4.49 -2.85 -27.51
CA ILE A 314 3.49 -3.77 -28.04
C ILE A 314 3.96 -5.24 -28.09
N ASN A 315 5.05 -5.58 -27.36
CA ASN A 315 5.47 -6.99 -27.25
C ASN A 315 4.33 -7.83 -26.68
N THR A 316 4.01 -8.95 -27.27
CA THR A 316 2.96 -9.83 -26.78
C THR A 316 3.54 -11.13 -26.22
N THR A 317 4.27 -11.87 -27.04
CA THR A 317 4.82 -13.18 -26.71
C THR A 317 6.32 -13.29 -26.93
N GLY A 318 6.96 -12.23 -27.48
CA GLY A 318 8.41 -12.20 -27.67
C GLY A 318 9.14 -12.31 -26.33
N ASP A 319 10.22 -13.08 -26.29
CA ASP A 319 11.02 -13.35 -25.10
C ASP A 319 12.50 -13.03 -25.28
N SER A 320 13.19 -12.92 -24.15
CA SER A 320 14.64 -12.71 -24.13
C SER A 320 15.12 -11.46 -24.88
N ASN A 321 14.32 -10.41 -24.92
CA ASN A 321 14.68 -9.14 -25.54
C ASN A 321 15.25 -8.16 -24.51
N CYS A 322 16.27 -7.39 -24.91
CA CYS A 322 16.84 -6.28 -24.14
C CYS A 322 16.63 -4.97 -24.89
N ALA A 323 15.78 -4.09 -24.39
CA ALA A 323 15.48 -2.79 -24.97
C ALA A 323 15.78 -1.66 -23.96
N MET A 324 16.71 -0.76 -24.30
CA MET A 324 17.08 0.37 -23.45
C MET A 324 17.05 1.67 -24.27
N GLY A 325 16.10 2.52 -23.98
CA GLY A 325 15.88 3.81 -24.66
C GLY A 325 14.41 4.03 -24.98
N ALA A 326 13.99 5.28 -25.11
CA ALA A 326 12.63 5.60 -25.50
C ALA A 326 12.30 4.98 -26.86
N PHE A 327 11.18 4.27 -26.97
CA PHE A 327 10.70 3.58 -28.17
C PHE A 327 11.66 2.51 -28.74
N ALA A 328 12.63 2.02 -27.96
CA ALA A 328 13.45 0.88 -28.37
C ALA A 328 12.57 -0.37 -28.49
N LEU A 329 12.65 -1.09 -29.63
CA LEU A 329 11.81 -2.27 -29.94
C LEU A 329 10.30 -2.04 -29.74
N SER A 330 9.84 -0.79 -29.89
CA SER A 330 8.46 -0.42 -29.49
C SER A 330 7.38 -1.20 -30.21
N LEU A 331 7.57 -1.61 -31.45
CA LEU A 331 6.62 -2.36 -32.26
C LEU A 331 6.92 -3.86 -32.35
N ASN A 332 7.81 -4.39 -31.53
CA ASN A 332 8.05 -5.83 -31.48
C ASN A 332 6.80 -6.54 -30.96
N THR A 333 6.37 -7.60 -31.63
CA THR A 333 5.24 -8.42 -31.17
C THR A 333 5.67 -9.80 -30.69
N THR A 334 6.41 -10.54 -31.54
CA THR A 334 6.81 -11.93 -31.29
C THR A 334 8.32 -12.17 -31.48
N GLY A 335 9.08 -11.16 -31.93
CA GLY A 335 10.53 -11.27 -32.10
C GLY A 335 11.25 -11.58 -30.79
N THR A 336 12.27 -12.43 -30.84
CA THR A 336 13.00 -12.93 -29.69
C THR A 336 14.50 -12.64 -29.77
N ASN A 337 15.19 -12.66 -28.63
CA ASN A 337 16.65 -12.53 -28.57
C ASN A 337 17.21 -11.25 -29.21
N ASN A 338 16.47 -10.16 -29.19
CA ASN A 338 16.94 -8.88 -29.73
C ASN A 338 17.59 -8.01 -28.64
N THR A 339 18.66 -7.33 -28.99
CA THR A 339 19.29 -6.31 -28.18
C THR A 339 19.17 -4.95 -28.88
N ALA A 340 18.47 -4.00 -28.25
CA ALA A 340 18.23 -2.65 -28.79
C ALA A 340 18.61 -1.59 -27.73
N ILE A 341 19.68 -0.85 -27.95
CA ILE A 341 20.15 0.18 -27.02
C ILE A 341 20.24 1.54 -27.74
N GLY A 342 19.40 2.45 -27.39
CA GLY A 342 19.27 3.77 -27.98
C GLY A 342 17.83 4.16 -28.29
N SER A 343 17.56 5.45 -28.46
CA SER A 343 16.21 5.91 -28.82
C SER A 343 15.81 5.41 -30.21
N SER A 344 14.58 4.91 -30.33
CA SER A 344 13.98 4.40 -31.57
C SER A 344 14.79 3.29 -32.28
N THR A 345 15.65 2.60 -31.53
CA THR A 345 16.45 1.47 -32.04
C THR A 345 15.52 0.28 -32.27
N LEU A 346 15.62 -0.38 -33.45
CA LEU A 346 14.75 -1.51 -33.83
C LEU A 346 13.25 -1.22 -33.67
N SER A 347 12.82 0.04 -33.76
CA SER A 347 11.46 0.43 -33.39
C SER A 347 10.37 -0.22 -34.24
N PHE A 348 10.61 -0.53 -35.51
CA PHE A 348 9.68 -1.17 -36.44
C PHE A 348 9.93 -2.69 -36.57
N ASN A 349 10.66 -3.30 -35.66
CA ASN A 349 10.87 -4.75 -35.68
C ASN A 349 9.63 -5.47 -35.15
N PHE A 350 8.79 -6.01 -36.01
CA PHE A 350 7.58 -6.71 -35.59
C PHE A 350 7.85 -8.17 -35.13
N THR A 351 8.67 -8.89 -35.91
CA THR A 351 8.88 -10.34 -35.73
C THR A 351 10.33 -10.78 -35.86
N GLY A 352 11.24 -9.88 -36.29
CA GLY A 352 12.65 -10.20 -36.46
C GLY A 352 13.30 -10.61 -35.13
N SER A 353 14.20 -11.58 -35.19
CA SER A 353 14.85 -12.14 -34.01
C SER A 353 16.37 -12.11 -34.12
N SER A 354 17.06 -12.23 -33.01
CA SER A 354 18.52 -12.29 -32.94
C SER A 354 19.23 -11.10 -33.59
N ASN A 355 18.67 -9.90 -33.42
CA ASN A 355 19.29 -8.67 -33.87
C ASN A 355 20.02 -7.97 -32.71
N VAL A 356 21.16 -7.36 -33.03
CA VAL A 356 21.90 -6.47 -32.12
C VAL A 356 21.94 -5.07 -32.73
N ALA A 357 21.34 -4.12 -32.05
CA ALA A 357 21.31 -2.72 -32.46
C ALA A 357 21.71 -1.80 -31.32
N VAL A 358 22.75 -1.02 -31.51
CA VAL A 358 23.25 -0.04 -30.50
C VAL A 358 23.49 1.32 -31.18
N GLY A 359 22.74 2.30 -30.75
CA GLY A 359 22.77 3.67 -31.29
C GLY A 359 21.37 4.15 -31.64
N SER A 360 21.12 5.47 -31.54
CA SER A 360 19.83 6.02 -31.93
C SER A 360 19.53 5.72 -33.41
N ASN A 361 18.28 5.26 -33.68
CA ASN A 361 17.80 4.83 -35.00
C ASN A 361 18.56 3.64 -35.64
N ALA A 362 19.45 2.94 -34.94
CA ALA A 362 20.09 1.75 -35.49
C ALA A 362 19.03 0.69 -35.79
N LEU A 363 19.07 0.09 -37.01
CA LEU A 363 18.07 -0.91 -37.48
C LEU A 363 16.61 -0.44 -37.31
N ARG A 364 16.33 0.85 -37.43
CA ARG A 364 15.00 1.39 -37.10
C ARG A 364 13.86 0.71 -37.86
N MET A 365 14.01 0.53 -39.19
CA MET A 365 12.97 -0.03 -40.07
C MET A 365 13.04 -1.56 -40.22
N ASN A 366 13.86 -2.26 -39.44
CA ASN A 366 14.15 -3.68 -39.62
C ASN A 366 12.95 -4.57 -39.29
N THR A 367 12.67 -5.55 -40.15
CA THR A 367 11.74 -6.66 -39.84
C THR A 367 12.42 -8.03 -39.94
N ALA A 368 13.69 -8.04 -40.31
CA ALA A 368 14.49 -9.25 -40.55
C ALA A 368 15.24 -9.71 -39.29
N SER A 369 15.89 -10.85 -39.38
CA SER A 369 16.66 -11.48 -38.30
C SER A 369 18.16 -11.49 -38.56
N ASN A 370 18.94 -11.73 -37.49
CA ASN A 370 20.37 -11.98 -37.54
C ASN A 370 21.20 -10.78 -38.07
N ASN A 371 20.82 -9.57 -37.76
CA ASN A 371 21.56 -8.36 -38.12
C ASN A 371 22.27 -7.75 -36.92
N THR A 372 23.46 -7.20 -37.12
CA THR A 372 24.20 -6.43 -36.13
C THR A 372 24.46 -5.02 -36.65
N ALA A 373 23.96 -4.00 -35.92
CA ALA A 373 24.14 -2.60 -36.23
C ALA A 373 24.61 -1.81 -35.00
N ILE A 374 25.77 -1.18 -35.10
CA ILE A 374 26.35 -0.40 -33.99
C ILE A 374 26.76 0.98 -34.52
N GLY A 375 26.07 2.00 -34.10
CA GLY A 375 26.30 3.40 -34.52
C GLY A 375 24.98 4.14 -34.74
N PHE A 376 25.04 5.46 -34.73
CA PHE A 376 23.90 6.32 -35.08
C PHE A 376 23.45 6.05 -36.51
N GLU A 377 22.16 5.77 -36.75
CA GLU A 377 21.56 5.46 -38.06
C GLU A 377 22.26 4.29 -38.82
N SER A 378 23.00 3.43 -38.10
CA SER A 378 23.58 2.25 -38.71
C SER A 378 22.46 1.29 -39.17
N MET A 379 22.44 0.95 -40.47
CA MET A 379 21.47 0.05 -41.11
C MET A 379 19.99 0.53 -40.88
N GLU A 380 19.76 1.85 -40.84
CA GLU A 380 18.45 2.42 -40.49
C GLU A 380 17.31 1.88 -41.38
N SER A 381 17.53 1.79 -42.68
CA SER A 381 16.51 1.48 -43.71
C SER A 381 16.35 -0.03 -43.98
N ASN A 382 17.05 -0.89 -43.26
CA ASN A 382 16.99 -2.33 -43.52
C ASN A 382 15.54 -2.88 -43.30
N SER A 383 14.95 -3.41 -44.35
CA SER A 383 13.61 -3.98 -44.23
C SER A 383 13.64 -5.52 -44.12
N SER A 384 14.28 -6.21 -45.07
CA SER A 384 14.29 -7.67 -45.10
C SER A 384 15.68 -8.28 -45.28
N GLY A 385 16.75 -7.48 -45.35
CA GLY A 385 18.13 -7.97 -45.42
C GLY A 385 18.51 -8.71 -44.13
N THR A 386 19.19 -9.84 -44.28
CA THR A 386 19.62 -10.69 -43.16
C THR A 386 21.14 -10.88 -43.14
N LEU A 387 21.66 -11.27 -41.97
CA LEU A 387 23.07 -11.61 -41.80
C LEU A 387 24.03 -10.46 -42.17
N ASN A 388 23.60 -9.22 -41.90
CA ASN A 388 24.41 -8.04 -42.12
C ASN A 388 25.11 -7.59 -40.83
N THR A 389 26.32 -7.11 -40.93
CA THR A 389 27.06 -6.49 -39.85
C THR A 389 27.45 -5.06 -40.26
N ALA A 390 26.96 -4.05 -39.52
CA ALA A 390 27.23 -2.65 -39.76
C ALA A 390 27.76 -1.98 -38.47
N VAL A 391 28.96 -1.44 -38.51
CA VAL A 391 29.57 -0.76 -37.36
C VAL A 391 30.12 0.60 -37.77
N GLY A 392 29.54 1.67 -37.27
CA GLY A 392 29.92 3.05 -37.58
C GLY A 392 28.74 3.95 -37.83
N TYR A 393 28.96 5.26 -37.80
CA TYR A 393 27.99 6.27 -38.16
C TYR A 393 27.48 6.03 -39.59
N ARG A 394 26.16 5.82 -39.79
CA ARG A 394 25.50 5.59 -41.08
C ARG A 394 26.12 4.46 -41.91
N SER A 395 26.73 3.45 -41.27
CA SER A 395 27.16 2.26 -41.98
C SER A 395 25.96 1.47 -42.47
N LEU A 396 25.95 1.06 -43.76
CA LEU A 396 24.87 0.35 -44.41
C LEU A 396 23.48 1.06 -44.29
N GLU A 397 23.43 2.35 -44.17
CA GLU A 397 22.24 3.17 -43.86
C GLU A 397 21.02 2.84 -44.72
N ASP A 398 21.21 2.89 -46.08
CA ASP A 398 20.14 2.72 -47.06
C ASP A 398 19.84 1.24 -47.45
N ASN A 399 20.44 0.27 -46.76
CA ASN A 399 20.22 -1.14 -47.10
C ASN A 399 18.75 -1.49 -46.90
N THR A 400 18.12 -2.05 -47.93
CA THR A 400 16.72 -2.47 -47.83
C THR A 400 16.60 -3.98 -47.77
N THR A 401 17.17 -4.72 -48.76
CA THR A 401 17.03 -6.19 -48.90
C THR A 401 18.38 -6.90 -49.01
N GLY A 402 19.50 -6.16 -49.15
CA GLY A 402 20.84 -6.74 -49.24
C GLY A 402 21.18 -7.59 -48.00
N SER A 403 21.81 -8.74 -48.22
CA SER A 403 22.15 -9.70 -47.15
C SER A 403 23.64 -10.06 -47.20
N ASN A 404 24.14 -10.60 -46.07
CA ASN A 404 25.54 -11.02 -45.94
C ASN A 404 26.57 -9.88 -46.20
N ASN A 405 26.23 -8.65 -45.85
CA ASN A 405 27.16 -7.52 -45.99
C ASN A 405 27.89 -7.26 -44.67
N THR A 406 29.16 -6.90 -44.76
CA THR A 406 29.96 -6.43 -43.62
C THR A 406 30.42 -5.01 -43.91
N ALA A 407 29.98 -4.02 -43.13
CA ALA A 407 30.35 -2.61 -43.25
C ALA A 407 30.91 -2.11 -41.94
N MET A 408 32.18 -1.73 -41.90
CA MET A 408 32.83 -1.19 -40.69
C MET A 408 33.53 0.13 -41.01
N GLY A 409 33.02 1.21 -40.49
CA GLY A 409 33.51 2.56 -40.68
C GLY A 409 32.38 3.55 -40.96
N GLU A 410 32.65 4.84 -40.76
CA GLU A 410 31.71 5.91 -41.08
C GLU A 410 31.32 5.85 -42.57
N ASN A 411 30.00 5.82 -42.87
CA ASN A 411 29.44 5.74 -44.22
C ASN A 411 29.95 4.56 -45.07
N ALA A 412 30.49 3.50 -44.48
CA ALA A 412 30.83 2.27 -45.22
C ALA A 412 29.53 1.63 -45.76
N LEU A 413 29.49 1.34 -47.10
CA LEU A 413 28.30 0.81 -47.79
C LEU A 413 27.05 1.66 -47.58
N ALA A 414 27.12 2.96 -47.27
CA ALA A 414 25.99 3.77 -46.86
C ALA A 414 24.79 3.67 -47.81
N ASN A 415 25.04 3.78 -49.14
CA ASN A 415 23.96 3.80 -50.16
C ASN A 415 23.64 2.41 -50.70
N ASN A 416 24.08 1.32 -50.09
CA ASN A 416 23.73 -0.04 -50.50
C ASN A 416 22.23 -0.24 -50.34
N THR A 417 21.56 -0.65 -51.43
CA THR A 417 20.10 -0.89 -51.35
C THR A 417 19.75 -2.37 -51.35
N THR A 418 20.20 -3.06 -52.36
CA THR A 418 19.83 -4.50 -52.59
C THR A 418 21.04 -5.41 -52.73
N ALA A 419 22.23 -4.86 -52.80
CA ALA A 419 23.43 -5.65 -53.03
C ALA A 419 23.81 -6.52 -51.83
N SER A 420 24.36 -7.67 -52.09
CA SER A 420 24.72 -8.67 -51.11
C SER A 420 26.15 -9.14 -51.20
N ASN A 421 26.67 -9.74 -50.13
CA ASN A 421 27.99 -10.34 -50.05
C ASN A 421 29.12 -9.33 -50.21
N ASN A 422 28.95 -8.10 -49.80
CA ASN A 422 29.98 -7.05 -49.82
C ASN A 422 30.71 -6.95 -48.49
N THR A 423 32.00 -6.72 -48.51
CA THR A 423 32.82 -6.40 -47.34
C THR A 423 33.46 -5.03 -47.53
N ALA A 424 33.14 -4.08 -46.65
CA ALA A 424 33.66 -2.72 -46.64
C ALA A 424 34.24 -2.42 -45.26
N LEU A 425 35.54 -2.20 -45.18
CA LEU A 425 36.27 -1.88 -43.94
C LEU A 425 37.04 -0.57 -44.13
N GLY A 426 36.54 0.52 -43.60
CA GLY A 426 37.12 1.86 -43.68
C GLY A 426 36.09 2.94 -43.92
N SER A 427 36.35 4.18 -43.48
CA SER A 427 35.47 5.31 -43.73
C SER A 427 35.23 5.51 -45.21
N GLY A 428 33.97 5.58 -45.67
CA GLY A 428 33.57 5.74 -47.05
C GLY A 428 33.90 4.58 -48.01
N ALA A 429 34.31 3.42 -47.50
CA ALA A 429 34.51 2.23 -48.33
C ALA A 429 33.18 1.79 -48.95
N LEU A 430 33.16 1.59 -50.30
CA LEU A 430 31.98 1.25 -51.11
C LEU A 430 30.76 2.20 -50.83
N LYS A 431 30.99 3.45 -50.50
CA LYS A 431 29.96 4.37 -50.02
C LYS A 431 28.75 4.45 -50.95
N VAL A 432 28.94 4.57 -52.28
CA VAL A 432 27.83 4.78 -53.21
C VAL A 432 27.40 3.48 -53.92
N ASN A 433 27.86 2.33 -53.46
CA ASN A 433 27.45 1.04 -54.03
C ASN A 433 25.95 0.84 -53.87
N THR A 434 25.23 0.56 -54.94
CA THR A 434 23.79 0.32 -54.90
C THR A 434 23.43 -1.14 -55.15
N THR A 435 23.95 -1.70 -56.24
CA THR A 435 23.61 -3.06 -56.70
C THR A 435 24.83 -3.96 -56.95
N GLY A 436 26.07 -3.43 -56.85
CA GLY A 436 27.27 -4.26 -57.00
C GLY A 436 27.44 -5.27 -55.88
N ILE A 437 27.64 -6.54 -56.24
CA ILE A 437 27.72 -7.67 -55.28
C ILE A 437 29.15 -8.22 -55.19
N LYS A 438 29.44 -8.93 -54.08
CA LYS A 438 30.70 -9.66 -53.86
C LYS A 438 31.97 -8.80 -53.94
N ASN A 439 31.88 -7.50 -53.54
CA ASN A 439 33.02 -6.63 -53.50
C ASN A 439 33.73 -6.71 -52.15
N THR A 440 35.04 -6.66 -52.13
CA THR A 440 35.88 -6.52 -50.95
C THR A 440 36.63 -5.21 -51.00
N ALA A 441 36.35 -4.27 -50.12
CA ALA A 441 36.96 -2.95 -50.02
C ALA A 441 37.55 -2.74 -48.60
N ILE A 442 38.84 -2.70 -48.49
CA ILE A 442 39.57 -2.51 -47.23
C ILE A 442 40.45 -1.28 -47.28
N GLY A 443 40.10 -0.23 -46.57
CA GLY A 443 40.80 1.04 -46.53
C GLY A 443 39.85 2.24 -46.68
N THR A 444 40.26 3.42 -46.23
CA THR A 444 39.45 4.64 -46.36
C THR A 444 39.25 5.01 -47.84
N SER A 445 38.00 5.31 -48.20
CA SER A 445 37.58 5.69 -49.57
C SER A 445 37.89 4.63 -50.66
N THR A 446 38.06 3.37 -50.29
CA THR A 446 38.27 2.26 -51.19
C THR A 446 36.98 1.97 -51.98
N LEU A 447 37.04 1.84 -53.32
CA LEU A 447 35.87 1.61 -54.18
C LEU A 447 34.76 2.66 -53.95
N THR A 448 35.07 3.88 -53.53
CA THR A 448 34.08 4.86 -53.07
C THR A 448 33.07 5.25 -54.15
N ALA A 449 33.45 5.28 -55.43
CA ALA A 449 32.58 5.62 -56.58
C ALA A 449 31.86 4.40 -57.17
N ASN A 450 32.06 3.19 -56.67
CA ASN A 450 31.45 2.00 -57.24
C ASN A 450 29.93 2.02 -57.08
N ILE A 451 29.19 1.93 -58.16
CA ILE A 451 27.72 1.93 -58.17
C ILE A 451 27.17 0.50 -58.43
N THR A 452 27.64 -0.15 -59.48
CA THR A 452 27.11 -1.45 -59.97
C THR A 452 28.21 -2.48 -60.17
N GLY A 453 29.47 -2.14 -60.10
CA GLY A 453 30.61 -3.05 -60.29
C GLY A 453 30.58 -4.18 -59.22
N SER A 454 30.86 -5.39 -59.67
CA SER A 454 30.79 -6.60 -58.83
C SER A 454 32.13 -7.34 -58.82
N GLU A 455 32.33 -8.22 -57.80
CA GLU A 455 33.50 -9.11 -57.71
C GLU A 455 34.85 -8.40 -57.70
N ASN A 456 34.89 -7.12 -57.24
CA ASN A 456 36.12 -6.36 -57.12
C ASN A 456 36.78 -6.59 -55.74
N THR A 457 38.09 -6.70 -55.72
CA THR A 457 38.90 -6.74 -54.49
C THR A 457 39.84 -5.54 -54.51
N ALA A 458 39.68 -4.59 -53.56
CA ALA A 458 40.49 -3.40 -53.43
C ALA A 458 40.98 -3.26 -51.97
N ILE A 459 42.28 -3.10 -51.78
CA ILE A 459 42.92 -2.99 -50.47
C ILE A 459 43.87 -1.81 -50.50
N GLY A 460 43.69 -0.81 -49.61
CA GLY A 460 44.51 0.38 -49.48
C GLY A 460 43.71 1.65 -49.56
N PHE A 461 44.35 2.78 -49.20
CA PHE A 461 43.73 4.10 -49.25
C PHE A 461 43.42 4.52 -50.70
N ASN A 462 42.14 4.85 -51.00
CA ASN A 462 41.67 5.20 -52.34
C ASN A 462 41.87 4.08 -53.42
N ALA A 463 42.13 2.83 -53.06
CA ALA A 463 42.24 1.74 -54.04
C ALA A 463 40.96 1.63 -54.87
N LEU A 464 41.02 1.62 -56.20
CA LEU A 464 39.88 1.63 -57.14
C LEU A 464 38.83 2.71 -56.85
N ALA A 465 39.21 3.85 -56.29
CA ALA A 465 38.27 4.90 -55.87
C ALA A 465 37.42 5.46 -57.05
N ALA A 466 37.90 5.43 -58.27
CA ALA A 466 37.21 5.93 -59.48
C ALA A 466 36.41 4.83 -60.20
N ASN A 467 36.43 3.58 -59.74
CA ASN A 467 35.65 2.49 -60.37
C ASN A 467 34.16 2.75 -60.16
N THR A 468 33.36 2.78 -61.22
CA THR A 468 31.91 2.99 -61.13
C THR A 468 31.10 1.74 -61.42
N SER A 469 31.50 0.92 -62.38
CA SER A 469 30.73 -0.24 -62.88
C SER A 469 31.57 -1.44 -63.34
N SER A 470 32.88 -1.32 -63.35
CA SER A 470 33.73 -2.46 -63.79
C SER A 470 33.75 -3.55 -62.74
N THR A 471 33.90 -4.78 -63.23
CA THR A 471 33.82 -6.00 -62.42
C THR A 471 35.11 -6.83 -62.47
N GLY A 472 35.37 -7.66 -61.45
CA GLY A 472 36.50 -8.59 -61.40
C GLY A 472 37.86 -7.95 -61.22
N ASN A 473 37.97 -6.70 -60.77
CA ASN A 473 39.24 -6.02 -60.60
C ASN A 473 39.88 -6.36 -59.24
N VAL A 474 41.22 -6.46 -59.29
CA VAL A 474 42.03 -6.59 -58.05
C VAL A 474 43.03 -5.44 -58.00
N ALA A 475 43.05 -4.69 -56.88
CA ALA A 475 44.01 -3.61 -56.61
C ALA A 475 44.48 -3.62 -55.16
N VAL A 476 45.76 -3.49 -54.97
CA VAL A 476 46.40 -3.35 -53.62
C VAL A 476 47.35 -2.18 -53.65
N GLY A 477 47.16 -1.20 -52.75
CA GLY A 477 48.00 0.00 -52.66
C GLY A 477 47.24 1.31 -52.60
#